data_390a0b2d728ee4d29a187f462373be65
#
_entry.id   390a0b2d728ee4d29a187f462373be65
#
_cell.length_a   1.000
_cell.length_b   1.000
_cell.length_c   1.000
_cell.angle_alpha   90.00
_cell.angle_beta   90.00
_cell.angle_gamma   90.00
#
_symmetry.space_group_name_H-M   'P 1'
#
loop_
_entity.id
_entity.type
_entity.pdbx_description
1 polymer ?
#
loop_
_entity_poly.entity_id
_entity_poly.type
_entity_poly.pdbx_seq_one_letter_code
_entity_poly.pdbx_strand_id
1 'polypeptide(L)'
;STPAAIAAKVATATIPIVFETGADPVQLGLVSNLSRPGGNLTGVTQTSVETMPKRLQVLHELVPAARVMALLVNPADANLSDAYIREAQVAARVLGVELHIVKASSETEFDGAFAKVKELRTEGLVISGGALFTGSGERLAALTLRHAVPAAFASREFVAAGGLVAYGSAVAGSEGFGSEGSS
;
A
#
# COMPACT_ATOMS: atom_id res chain seq x y z
N SER A 1 -2.77 3.58 -11.69
CA SER A 1 -2.90 2.25 -11.04
C SER A 1 -2.41 1.13 -11.95
N THR A 2 -1.94 0.03 -11.38
CA THR A 2 -1.41 -1.13 -12.10
C THR A 2 -2.37 -1.69 -13.16
N PRO A 3 -3.67 -1.94 -12.87
CA PRO A 3 -4.61 -2.42 -13.88
C PRO A 3 -4.76 -1.49 -15.08
N ALA A 4 -4.79 -0.17 -14.85
CA ALA A 4 -4.88 0.81 -15.92
C ALA A 4 -3.64 0.81 -16.81
N ALA A 5 -2.45 0.65 -16.24
CA ALA A 5 -1.20 0.56 -17.00
C ALA A 5 -1.16 -0.68 -17.91
N ILE A 6 -1.64 -1.82 -17.40
CA ILE A 6 -1.76 -3.07 -18.17
C ILE A 6 -2.76 -2.88 -19.33
N ALA A 7 -3.94 -2.32 -19.05
CA ALA A 7 -4.95 -2.05 -20.09
C ALA A 7 -4.43 -1.09 -21.15
N ALA A 8 -3.74 -0.02 -20.77
CA ALA A 8 -3.15 0.94 -21.70
C ALA A 8 -2.09 0.28 -22.61
N LYS A 9 -1.24 -0.60 -22.05
CA LYS A 9 -0.26 -1.35 -22.82
C LYS A 9 -0.90 -2.21 -23.94
N VAL A 10 -2.03 -2.85 -23.63
CA VAL A 10 -2.75 -3.68 -24.59
C VAL A 10 -3.41 -2.81 -25.67
N ALA A 11 -3.85 -1.60 -25.30
CA ALA A 11 -4.59 -0.71 -26.20
C ALA A 11 -3.72 -0.05 -27.29
N THR A 12 -2.42 0.15 -27.04
CA THR A 12 -1.53 0.82 -28.00
C THR A 12 -0.07 0.40 -27.85
N ALA A 13 0.64 0.32 -29.00
CA ALA A 13 2.08 0.08 -29.04
C ALA A 13 2.87 1.34 -29.47
N THR A 14 2.19 2.44 -29.80
CA THR A 14 2.83 3.64 -30.39
C THR A 14 2.61 4.91 -29.57
N ILE A 15 1.47 5.03 -28.87
CA ILE A 15 1.20 6.20 -28.05
C ILE A 15 2.07 6.11 -26.79
N PRO A 16 2.89 7.14 -26.48
CA PRO A 16 3.69 7.15 -25.26
C PRO A 16 2.82 7.04 -24.02
N ILE A 17 3.16 6.13 -23.12
CA ILE A 17 2.47 5.90 -21.86
C ILE A 17 3.44 6.09 -20.71
N VAL A 18 3.10 6.98 -19.78
CA VAL A 18 3.80 7.13 -18.50
C VAL A 18 2.95 6.47 -17.42
N PHE A 19 3.51 5.50 -16.71
CA PHE A 19 2.80 4.77 -15.67
C PHE A 19 3.43 4.97 -14.29
N GLU A 20 2.61 4.75 -13.27
CA GLU A 20 3.02 4.58 -11.88
C GLU A 20 2.44 3.26 -11.37
N THR A 21 3.29 2.42 -10.74
CA THR A 21 2.88 1.13 -10.19
C THR A 21 3.57 0.88 -8.84
N GLY A 22 2.87 0.21 -7.94
CA GLY A 22 3.44 -0.29 -6.67
C GLY A 22 4.03 -1.70 -6.78
N ALA A 23 3.91 -2.36 -7.94
CA ALA A 23 4.47 -3.67 -8.21
C ALA A 23 5.61 -3.57 -9.24
N ASP A 24 6.46 -4.60 -9.32
CA ASP A 24 7.58 -4.66 -10.27
C ASP A 24 7.06 -4.61 -11.73
N PRO A 25 7.34 -3.56 -12.50
CA PRO A 25 6.84 -3.41 -13.85
C PRO A 25 7.45 -4.41 -14.85
N VAL A 26 8.59 -5.03 -14.52
CA VAL A 26 9.19 -6.10 -15.33
C VAL A 26 8.41 -7.40 -15.11
N GLN A 27 8.11 -7.76 -13.88
CA GLN A 27 7.26 -8.93 -13.56
C GLN A 27 5.84 -8.78 -14.11
N LEU A 28 5.30 -7.56 -14.13
CA LEU A 28 4.01 -7.26 -14.75
C LEU A 28 4.07 -7.26 -16.29
N GLY A 29 5.25 -7.43 -16.85
CA GLY A 29 5.45 -7.35 -18.31
C GLY A 29 5.18 -5.96 -18.90
N LEU A 30 5.13 -4.90 -18.10
CA LEU A 30 4.93 -3.52 -18.61
C LEU A 30 6.15 -3.05 -19.38
N VAL A 31 7.34 -3.34 -18.88
CA VAL A 31 8.63 -3.00 -19.48
C VAL A 31 9.54 -4.22 -19.48
N SER A 32 10.52 -4.26 -20.38
CA SER A 32 11.48 -5.36 -20.46
C SER A 32 12.61 -5.24 -19.44
N ASN A 33 12.94 -4.02 -19.03
CA ASN A 33 14.01 -3.70 -18.08
C ASN A 33 13.76 -2.31 -17.47
N LEU A 34 14.15 -2.11 -16.21
CA LEU A 34 13.98 -0.82 -15.52
C LEU A 34 14.88 0.28 -16.09
N SER A 35 16.09 -0.04 -16.50
CA SER A 35 17.06 0.93 -17.03
C SER A 35 16.81 1.26 -18.51
N ARG A 36 16.18 0.34 -19.24
CA ARG A 36 15.83 0.51 -20.67
C ARG A 36 14.44 -0.11 -20.89
N PRO A 37 13.37 0.62 -20.62
CA PRO A 37 12.01 0.10 -20.66
C PRO A 37 11.65 -0.56 -21.99
N GLY A 38 12.16 -0.05 -23.11
CA GLY A 38 11.88 -0.53 -24.45
C GLY A 38 10.41 -0.33 -24.85
N GLY A 39 10.15 0.09 -26.07
CA GLY A 39 8.79 0.36 -26.52
C GLY A 39 8.26 1.74 -26.11
N ASN A 40 6.93 1.86 -26.00
CA ASN A 40 6.23 3.12 -25.76
C ASN A 40 5.85 3.38 -24.28
N LEU A 41 6.27 2.50 -23.36
CA LEU A 41 5.96 2.63 -21.94
C LEU A 41 7.20 3.05 -21.15
N THR A 42 7.03 4.06 -20.28
CA THR A 42 8.00 4.43 -19.24
C THR A 42 7.24 4.77 -17.96
N GLY A 43 7.91 4.76 -16.81
CA GLY A 43 7.21 5.09 -15.58
C GLY A 43 8.09 4.98 -14.35
N VAL A 44 7.44 5.16 -13.20
CA VAL A 44 8.03 5.04 -11.89
C VAL A 44 7.39 3.88 -11.14
N THR A 45 8.21 3.19 -10.35
CA THR A 45 7.73 2.16 -9.44
C THR A 45 7.83 2.66 -8.00
N GLN A 46 6.77 2.48 -7.23
CA GLN A 46 6.83 2.73 -5.80
C GLN A 46 7.30 1.45 -5.12
N THR A 47 8.35 1.56 -4.30
CA THR A 47 8.91 0.43 -3.53
C THR A 47 8.07 0.10 -2.29
N SER A 48 6.76 0.34 -2.36
CA SER A 48 5.86 0.18 -1.22
C SER A 48 5.74 -1.28 -0.74
N VAL A 49 5.87 -2.24 -1.66
CA VAL A 49 5.87 -3.68 -1.33
C VAL A 49 7.15 -4.05 -0.60
N GLU A 50 8.32 -3.58 -1.06
CA GLU A 50 9.63 -3.85 -0.45
C GLU A 50 9.75 -3.29 0.97
N THR A 51 8.97 -2.26 1.31
CA THR A 51 8.94 -1.70 2.67
C THR A 51 7.99 -2.45 3.61
N MET A 52 7.19 -3.41 3.11
CA MET A 52 6.22 -4.15 3.92
C MET A 52 6.85 -4.91 5.10
N PRO A 53 7.95 -5.66 4.92
CA PRO A 53 8.61 -6.34 6.04
C PRO A 53 9.02 -5.39 7.16
N LYS A 54 9.60 -4.24 6.78
CA LYS A 54 10.02 -3.22 7.74
C LYS A 54 8.84 -2.54 8.43
N ARG A 55 7.74 -2.32 7.70
CA ARG A 55 6.52 -1.76 8.28
C ARG A 55 5.92 -2.67 9.35
N LEU A 56 5.87 -3.98 9.07
CA LEU A 56 5.41 -4.97 10.05
C LEU A 56 6.35 -5.03 11.26
N GLN A 57 7.67 -5.00 11.02
CA GLN A 57 8.66 -4.97 12.08
C GLN A 57 8.51 -3.73 12.97
N VAL A 58 8.42 -2.54 12.41
CA VAL A 58 8.25 -1.29 13.16
C VAL A 58 6.98 -1.33 14.01
N LEU A 59 5.87 -1.84 13.46
CA LEU A 59 4.65 -1.99 14.24
C LEU A 59 4.86 -2.98 15.39
N HIS A 60 5.52 -4.10 15.17
CA HIS A 60 5.81 -5.08 16.21
C HIS A 60 6.76 -4.52 17.31
N GLU A 61 7.72 -3.66 16.93
CA GLU A 61 8.59 -2.97 17.90
C GLU A 61 7.80 -2.01 18.81
N LEU A 62 6.71 -1.42 18.30
CA LEU A 62 5.83 -0.54 19.07
C LEU A 62 4.84 -1.32 19.94
N VAL A 63 4.49 -2.53 19.56
CA VAL A 63 3.60 -3.42 20.32
C VAL A 63 4.23 -4.82 20.50
N PRO A 64 5.33 -4.92 21.27
CA PRO A 64 6.17 -6.13 21.30
C PRO A 64 5.47 -7.35 21.92
N ALA A 65 4.38 -7.14 22.63
CA ALA A 65 3.55 -8.22 23.16
C ALA A 65 2.61 -8.84 22.13
N ALA A 66 2.42 -8.19 20.96
CA ALA A 66 1.50 -8.65 19.93
C ALA A 66 1.90 -10.03 19.39
N ARG A 67 0.96 -10.94 19.38
CA ARG A 67 1.09 -12.30 18.84
C ARG A 67 0.26 -12.48 17.58
N VAL A 68 -0.80 -11.69 17.43
CA VAL A 68 -1.74 -11.76 16.30
C VAL A 68 -1.79 -10.39 15.64
N MET A 69 -1.43 -10.36 14.36
CA MET A 69 -1.49 -9.16 13.54
C MET A 69 -2.38 -9.35 12.32
N ALA A 70 -2.85 -8.28 11.73
CA ALA A 70 -3.57 -8.31 10.48
C ALA A 70 -2.89 -7.47 9.39
N LEU A 71 -3.08 -7.89 8.13
CA LEU A 71 -2.75 -7.13 6.94
C LEU A 71 -4.04 -6.81 6.18
N LEU A 72 -4.34 -5.52 6.02
CA LEU A 72 -5.45 -5.06 5.19
C LEU A 72 -4.98 -4.88 3.74
N VAL A 73 -5.64 -5.58 2.80
CA VAL A 73 -5.32 -5.56 1.37
C VAL A 73 -6.55 -5.25 0.52
N ASN A 74 -6.32 -4.72 -0.69
CA ASN A 74 -7.36 -4.49 -1.68
C ASN A 74 -7.39 -5.63 -2.71
N PRO A 75 -8.36 -6.57 -2.66
CA PRO A 75 -8.42 -7.69 -3.59
C PRO A 75 -8.70 -7.29 -5.04
N ALA A 76 -9.18 -6.06 -5.29
CA ALA A 76 -9.38 -5.56 -6.66
C ALA A 76 -8.05 -5.34 -7.41
N ASP A 77 -6.93 -5.17 -6.70
CA ASP A 77 -5.58 -5.18 -7.26
C ASP A 77 -4.85 -6.47 -6.82
N ALA A 78 -5.22 -7.58 -7.44
CA ALA A 78 -4.77 -8.91 -7.03
C ALA A 78 -3.24 -9.03 -7.06
N ASN A 79 -2.57 -8.55 -8.11
CA ASN A 79 -1.10 -8.65 -8.23
C ASN A 79 -0.38 -7.91 -7.11
N LEU A 80 -0.83 -6.70 -6.78
CA LEU A 80 -0.26 -5.90 -5.72
C LEU A 80 -0.57 -6.52 -4.34
N SER A 81 -1.79 -6.96 -4.13
CA SER A 81 -2.22 -7.62 -2.89
C SER A 81 -1.44 -8.90 -2.63
N ASP A 82 -1.26 -9.75 -3.64
CA ASP A 82 -0.49 -10.99 -3.52
C ASP A 82 0.98 -10.73 -3.20
N ALA A 83 1.57 -9.66 -3.78
CA ALA A 83 2.92 -9.25 -3.44
C ALA A 83 3.03 -8.81 -1.97
N TYR A 84 2.12 -7.96 -1.49
CA TYR A 84 2.06 -7.56 -0.08
C TYR A 84 1.87 -8.74 0.87
N ILE A 85 0.97 -9.67 0.53
CA ILE A 85 0.70 -10.86 1.34
C ILE A 85 1.97 -11.71 1.46
N ARG A 86 2.66 -11.99 0.35
CA ARG A 86 3.91 -12.79 0.38
C ARG A 86 4.96 -12.17 1.29
N GLU A 87 5.25 -10.88 1.10
CA GLU A 87 6.27 -10.18 1.90
C GLU A 87 5.88 -10.12 3.39
N ALA A 88 4.61 -9.82 3.69
CA ALA A 88 4.13 -9.78 5.06
C ALA A 88 4.16 -11.16 5.74
N GLN A 89 3.83 -12.24 5.02
CA GLN A 89 3.89 -13.60 5.55
C GLN A 89 5.32 -14.04 5.87
N VAL A 90 6.30 -13.65 5.04
CA VAL A 90 7.72 -13.90 5.32
C VAL A 90 8.14 -13.16 6.59
N ALA A 91 7.82 -11.88 6.69
CA ALA A 91 8.15 -11.07 7.86
C ALA A 91 7.47 -11.58 9.13
N ALA A 92 6.18 -11.95 9.08
CA ALA A 92 5.43 -12.48 10.21
C ALA A 92 6.06 -13.75 10.78
N ARG A 93 6.52 -14.66 9.91
CA ARG A 93 7.24 -15.88 10.34
C ARG A 93 8.55 -15.54 11.06
N VAL A 94 9.30 -14.55 10.58
CA VAL A 94 10.55 -14.11 11.23
C VAL A 94 10.27 -13.49 12.59
N LEU A 95 9.19 -12.72 12.72
CA LEU A 95 8.78 -12.08 13.96
C LEU A 95 8.07 -13.02 14.94
N GLY A 96 7.68 -14.21 14.51
CA GLY A 96 6.95 -15.17 15.33
C GLY A 96 5.51 -14.74 15.64
N VAL A 97 4.87 -13.97 14.74
CA VAL A 97 3.49 -13.52 14.88
C VAL A 97 2.57 -14.26 13.91
N GLU A 98 1.33 -14.51 14.33
CA GLU A 98 0.26 -14.97 13.45
C GLU A 98 -0.24 -13.80 12.61
N LEU A 99 -0.38 -13.98 11.29
CA LEU A 99 -0.82 -12.93 10.37
C LEU A 99 -2.12 -13.29 9.69
N HIS A 100 -3.17 -12.53 9.96
CA HIS A 100 -4.46 -12.63 9.29
C HIS A 100 -4.56 -11.65 8.11
N ILE A 101 -5.14 -12.11 7.00
CA ILE A 101 -5.39 -11.27 5.83
C ILE A 101 -6.84 -10.78 5.88
N VAL A 102 -7.01 -9.48 5.93
CA VAL A 102 -8.31 -8.81 5.88
C VAL A 102 -8.42 -8.06 4.56
N LYS A 103 -9.60 -8.07 3.95
CA LYS A 103 -9.81 -7.55 2.60
C LYS A 103 -10.83 -6.42 2.62
N ALA A 104 -10.58 -5.37 1.82
CA ALA A 104 -11.53 -4.33 1.49
C ALA A 104 -11.24 -3.79 0.09
N SER A 105 -12.21 -3.80 -0.81
CA SER A 105 -12.13 -3.33 -2.19
C SER A 105 -12.74 -1.96 -2.41
N SER A 106 -13.41 -1.43 -1.40
CA SER A 106 -14.04 -0.10 -1.40
C SER A 106 -14.07 0.50 0.00
N GLU A 107 -14.27 1.80 0.09
CA GLU A 107 -14.43 2.48 1.38
C GLU A 107 -15.64 2.00 2.17
N THR A 108 -16.69 1.55 1.49
CA THR A 108 -17.91 1.03 2.15
C THR A 108 -17.65 -0.27 2.90
N GLU A 109 -16.59 -0.99 2.54
CA GLU A 109 -16.19 -2.24 3.19
C GLU A 109 -15.27 -2.04 4.41
N PHE A 110 -14.77 -0.83 4.65
CA PHE A 110 -13.82 -0.58 5.75
C PHE A 110 -14.40 -0.89 7.12
N ASP A 111 -15.63 -0.49 7.40
CA ASP A 111 -16.28 -0.78 8.69
C ASP A 111 -16.37 -2.30 8.93
N GLY A 112 -16.73 -3.08 7.89
CA GLY A 112 -16.74 -4.55 7.95
C GLY A 112 -15.35 -5.15 8.15
N ALA A 113 -14.34 -4.60 7.46
CA ALA A 113 -12.95 -5.03 7.61
C ALA A 113 -12.43 -4.79 9.04
N PHE A 114 -12.71 -3.63 9.63
CA PHE A 114 -12.34 -3.33 11.01
C PHE A 114 -13.13 -4.15 12.05
N ALA A 115 -14.38 -4.47 11.77
CA ALA A 115 -15.14 -5.43 12.57
C ALA A 115 -14.46 -6.82 12.57
N LYS A 116 -13.96 -7.25 11.40
CA LYS A 116 -13.22 -8.52 11.27
C LYS A 116 -11.88 -8.48 12.02
N VAL A 117 -11.14 -7.36 11.95
CA VAL A 117 -9.92 -7.13 12.74
C VAL A 117 -10.19 -7.33 14.23
N LYS A 118 -11.30 -6.79 14.74
CA LYS A 118 -11.72 -6.95 16.14
C LYS A 118 -12.13 -8.38 16.48
N GLU A 119 -12.91 -9.03 15.60
CA GLU A 119 -13.32 -10.43 15.77
C GLU A 119 -12.09 -11.37 15.88
N LEU A 120 -11.08 -11.15 15.06
CA LEU A 120 -9.82 -11.89 15.06
C LEU A 120 -8.91 -11.55 16.25
N ARG A 121 -9.30 -10.60 17.10
CA ARG A 121 -8.52 -10.12 18.25
C ARG A 121 -7.10 -9.71 17.87
N THR A 122 -6.94 -9.08 16.72
CA THR A 122 -5.62 -8.63 16.28
C THR A 122 -5.12 -7.49 17.17
N GLU A 123 -3.83 -7.55 17.47
CA GLU A 123 -3.14 -6.62 18.34
C GLU A 123 -2.37 -5.55 17.56
N GLY A 124 -2.33 -5.70 16.22
CA GLY A 124 -1.76 -4.74 15.31
C GLY A 124 -2.28 -4.91 13.89
N LEU A 125 -2.41 -3.81 13.16
CA LEU A 125 -2.90 -3.78 11.78
C LEU A 125 -1.87 -3.11 10.87
N VAL A 126 -1.43 -3.81 9.84
CA VAL A 126 -0.67 -3.19 8.75
C VAL A 126 -1.60 -2.94 7.58
N ILE A 127 -1.58 -1.74 7.03
CA ILE A 127 -2.38 -1.36 5.87
C ILE A 127 -1.47 -1.36 4.65
N SER A 128 -1.85 -2.12 3.62
CA SER A 128 -1.09 -2.18 2.36
C SER A 128 -1.15 -0.85 1.60
N GLY A 129 -0.29 -0.67 0.60
CA GLY A 129 -0.37 0.46 -0.31
C GLY A 129 -1.47 0.28 -1.36
N GLY A 130 -1.63 1.32 -2.17
CA GLY A 130 -2.59 1.35 -3.29
C GLY A 130 -3.53 2.55 -3.22
N ALA A 131 -4.08 2.94 -4.37
CA ALA A 131 -4.85 4.17 -4.52
C ALA A 131 -6.04 4.28 -3.55
N LEU A 132 -6.76 3.16 -3.33
CA LEU A 132 -7.89 3.12 -2.40
C LEU A 132 -7.48 3.55 -0.98
N PHE A 133 -6.44 2.93 -0.43
CA PHE A 133 -6.05 3.19 0.96
C PHE A 133 -5.32 4.53 1.10
N THR A 134 -4.52 4.93 0.10
CA THR A 134 -3.85 6.23 0.11
C THR A 134 -4.86 7.38 0.05
N GLY A 135 -5.88 7.26 -0.79
CA GLY A 135 -6.96 8.25 -0.88
C GLY A 135 -7.88 8.30 0.34
N SER A 136 -7.88 7.25 1.17
CA SER A 136 -8.75 7.13 2.35
C SER A 136 -7.98 7.20 3.68
N GLY A 137 -6.79 7.78 3.69
CA GLY A 137 -5.88 7.77 4.84
C GLY A 137 -6.50 8.33 6.12
N GLU A 138 -7.21 9.46 6.03
CA GLU A 138 -7.91 10.07 7.18
C GLU A 138 -9.00 9.16 7.76
N ARG A 139 -9.80 8.56 6.88
CA ARG A 139 -10.85 7.63 7.29
C ARG A 139 -10.28 6.37 7.96
N LEU A 140 -9.20 5.83 7.40
CA LEU A 140 -8.49 4.69 7.99
C LEU A 140 -7.91 5.04 9.36
N ALA A 141 -7.29 6.22 9.53
CA ALA A 141 -6.80 6.69 10.82
C ALA A 141 -7.94 6.81 11.85
N ALA A 142 -9.07 7.41 11.47
CA ALA A 142 -10.25 7.50 12.35
C ALA A 142 -10.79 6.11 12.76
N LEU A 143 -10.77 5.14 11.84
CA LEU A 143 -11.19 3.76 12.15
C LEU A 143 -10.20 3.06 13.09
N THR A 144 -8.88 3.24 12.92
CA THR A 144 -7.90 2.66 13.84
C THR A 144 -8.07 3.20 15.26
N LEU A 145 -8.34 4.50 15.40
CA LEU A 145 -8.63 5.13 16.69
C LEU A 145 -9.93 4.60 17.30
N ARG A 146 -11.02 4.57 16.50
CA ARG A 146 -12.34 4.09 16.96
C ARG A 146 -12.31 2.64 17.46
N HIS A 147 -11.54 1.80 16.80
CA HIS A 147 -11.40 0.39 17.16
C HIS A 147 -10.25 0.11 18.12
N ALA A 148 -9.50 1.15 18.53
CA ALA A 148 -8.33 1.07 19.42
C ALA A 148 -7.30 0.02 18.92
N VAL A 149 -7.05 -0.04 17.62
CA VAL A 149 -6.12 -0.96 16.99
C VAL A 149 -4.85 -0.21 16.57
N PRO A 150 -3.67 -0.52 17.13
CA PRO A 150 -2.41 0.01 16.64
C PRO A 150 -2.21 -0.31 15.18
N ALA A 151 -1.92 0.70 14.35
CA ALA A 151 -1.80 0.48 12.92
C ALA A 151 -0.60 1.19 12.30
N ALA A 152 -0.01 0.54 11.30
CA ALA A 152 1.05 1.08 10.46
C ALA A 152 0.61 1.19 9.01
N PHE A 153 0.93 2.32 8.38
CA PHE A 153 0.63 2.59 6.99
C PHE A 153 1.85 3.17 6.24
N ALA A 154 1.74 3.34 4.92
CA ALA A 154 2.82 3.91 4.11
C ALA A 154 2.82 5.44 4.09
N SER A 155 1.68 6.08 4.36
CA SER A 155 1.43 7.50 4.14
C SER A 155 1.63 8.32 5.41
N ARG A 156 2.28 9.49 5.28
CA ARG A 156 2.46 10.46 6.37
C ARG A 156 1.14 11.11 6.79
N GLU A 157 0.23 11.29 5.84
CA GLU A 157 -1.10 11.85 6.05
C GLU A 157 -1.91 10.98 7.04
N PHE A 158 -1.69 9.68 7.06
CA PHE A 158 -2.27 8.77 8.03
C PHE A 158 -1.89 9.15 9.47
N VAL A 159 -0.61 9.48 9.71
CA VAL A 159 -0.14 9.91 11.05
C VAL A 159 -0.67 11.32 11.37
N ALA A 160 -0.69 12.23 10.41
CA ALA A 160 -1.25 13.55 10.60
C ALA A 160 -2.75 13.51 10.96
N ALA A 161 -3.47 12.50 10.51
CA ALA A 161 -4.87 12.24 10.85
C ALA A 161 -5.06 11.43 12.16
N GLY A 162 -3.99 11.18 12.92
CA GLY A 162 -4.05 10.47 14.21
C GLY A 162 -3.68 8.99 14.17
N GLY A 163 -3.25 8.46 13.03
CA GLY A 163 -2.69 7.11 12.95
C GLY A 163 -1.37 6.95 13.70
N LEU A 164 -1.07 5.73 14.16
CA LEU A 164 0.05 5.49 15.07
C LEU A 164 1.42 5.71 14.40
N VAL A 165 1.66 5.10 13.25
CA VAL A 165 2.97 5.14 12.59
C VAL A 165 2.85 5.04 11.08
N ALA A 166 3.72 5.75 10.38
CA ALA A 166 3.92 5.60 8.94
C ALA A 166 5.35 5.16 8.65
N TYR A 167 5.48 4.15 7.80
CA TYR A 167 6.76 3.73 7.27
C TYR A 167 6.60 3.33 5.79
N GLY A 168 7.21 4.09 4.92
CA GLY A 168 7.14 3.89 3.46
C GLY A 168 7.97 4.93 2.73
N SER A 169 8.03 4.84 1.41
CA SER A 169 8.60 5.89 0.58
C SER A 169 7.79 7.18 0.75
N ALA A 170 8.46 8.28 1.06
CA ALA A 170 7.84 9.58 0.94
C ALA A 170 7.54 9.80 -0.55
N VAL A 171 6.27 9.83 -0.93
CA VAL A 171 5.89 10.51 -2.18
C VAL A 171 6.23 11.97 -1.89
N ALA A 172 7.26 12.50 -2.56
CA ALA A 172 7.51 13.93 -2.57
C ALA A 172 6.20 14.57 -3.06
N GLY A 173 5.58 15.34 -2.18
CA GLY A 173 4.28 15.93 -2.46
C GLY A 173 4.33 16.62 -3.81
N SER A 174 3.27 16.53 -4.56
CA SER A 174 2.94 17.45 -5.62
C SER A 174 2.69 18.83 -5.00
N GLU A 175 3.74 19.41 -4.42
CA GLU A 175 3.74 20.85 -4.19
C GLU A 175 3.71 21.46 -5.58
N GLY A 176 2.63 22.18 -5.84
CA GLY A 176 2.24 22.68 -7.12
C GLY A 176 3.42 23.28 -7.88
N PHE A 177 3.54 22.92 -9.11
CA PHE A 177 4.15 23.77 -10.13
C PHE A 177 3.32 25.06 -10.11
N GLY A 178 3.72 25.96 -9.20
CA GLY A 178 3.24 27.31 -9.17
C GLY A 178 3.56 27.94 -10.51
N SER A 179 2.53 28.22 -11.27
CA SER A 179 2.58 29.13 -12.39
C SER A 179 2.99 30.51 -11.88
N GLU A 180 4.28 30.79 -11.74
CA GLU A 180 4.76 32.16 -11.78
C GLU A 180 4.78 32.56 -13.25
N GLY A 181 3.62 33.09 -13.68
CA GLY A 181 3.46 33.83 -14.92
C GLY A 181 3.89 35.25 -14.75
N SER A 182 4.80 35.66 -15.62
CA SER A 182 4.91 36.94 -16.31
C SER A 182 4.38 38.22 -15.61
N SER A 183 5.30 39.08 -15.35
CA SER A 183 5.16 40.53 -15.64
C SER A 183 6.34 41.00 -16.46
#